data_c9d1a3918b16526a92a90c9ce7444e71
#
_entry.id   c9d1a3918b16526a92a90c9ce7444e71
#
_cell.length_a   1.000
_cell.length_b   1.000
_cell.length_c   1.000
_cell.angle_alpha   90.00
_cell.angle_beta   90.00
_cell.angle_gamma   90.00
#
_symmetry.space_group_name_H-M   'P 1'
#
loop_
_entity.id
_entity.type
_entity.pdbx_description
1 polymer ?
#
loop_
_entity_poly.entity_id
_entity_poly.type
_entity_poly.pdbx_seq_one_letter_code
_entity_poly.pdbx_strand_id
1 'polypeptide(L)'
;MTWRVVVADRVAGSGIDLLSKTPDVEVIDVAGKAEELDRAIAGAHALIVRSETRVTASLMARAPHLRVVARAGTGVDTIDVPAATRRGIAVMNAPGANTVSAGEHAMGLLLALVRRIPDAAAAMRAGQWDRKRFEGTELRGKTMGIVGLGRIGGHVAQLGRAFGMQVVGHDPYLLPERAADLHVRLLPLEALLRAADVVTLHVALTDQTHHLIDAERLKLMKPTAVLINTARGELVDEAALAEAVKAKRIGGAAIDVFAVEPLPADSPLRGLDRVILTPHLAASTAEAQERVAMEICGAVRDALVAGDLSFAINVPGMGGDLLRRLAPLLDLARRLGRLALALADGPVTAVEVAYGGKEEGAQRPVLVSALEGLLSAMNAGPVSLVNAQVLAEEKGIQLAMKTGAPEAGFETSVGVKVDTARGRVRVAGALIGDSHGRVIRIDDYHVDVAPDGWMLVVRNRDVPGVIGKVGSALGSAGINIASYHQARRSTQAGATGDALAAINVDQALTNGVLDKLQALPDILDVRLANFGE
;
A
#
# COMPACT_ATOMS: atom_id res chain seq x y z
N MET A 1 24.13 -10.84 1.82
CA MET A 1 23.36 -10.45 3.05
C MET A 1 22.23 -11.46 3.20
N THR A 2 22.11 -12.12 4.33
CA THR A 2 21.07 -13.16 4.52
C THR A 2 19.78 -12.51 5.02
N TRP A 3 18.68 -12.71 4.31
CA TRP A 3 17.35 -12.25 4.68
C TRP A 3 16.69 -13.24 5.64
N ARG A 4 16.29 -12.78 6.82
CA ARG A 4 15.60 -13.60 7.82
C ARG A 4 14.10 -13.41 7.74
N VAL A 5 13.38 -14.50 7.42
CA VAL A 5 11.92 -14.54 7.34
C VAL A 5 11.37 -15.33 8.51
N VAL A 6 10.66 -14.66 9.42
CA VAL A 6 10.01 -15.31 10.57
C VAL A 6 8.58 -15.66 10.20
N VAL A 7 8.20 -16.92 10.41
CA VAL A 7 6.83 -17.42 10.19
C VAL A 7 6.19 -17.66 11.56
N ALA A 8 5.24 -16.81 11.95
CA ALA A 8 4.65 -16.83 13.30
C ALA A 8 3.39 -17.69 13.39
N ASP A 9 2.65 -17.85 12.28
CA ASP A 9 1.43 -18.67 12.22
C ASP A 9 1.60 -19.76 11.16
N ARG A 10 0.82 -20.83 11.24
CA ARG A 10 0.91 -21.96 10.31
C ARG A 10 0.59 -21.56 8.87
N VAL A 11 1.51 -21.80 7.96
CA VAL A 11 1.42 -21.60 6.51
C VAL A 11 1.67 -22.94 5.83
N ALA A 12 1.05 -23.20 4.66
CA ALA A 12 1.26 -24.44 3.92
C ALA A 12 2.72 -24.62 3.51
N GLY A 13 3.18 -25.88 3.56
CA GLY A 13 4.59 -26.25 3.39
C GLY A 13 5.21 -25.79 2.06
N SER A 14 4.44 -25.76 0.98
CA SER A 14 4.91 -25.28 -0.33
C SER A 14 5.42 -23.84 -0.32
N GLY A 15 4.77 -22.94 0.42
CA GLY A 15 5.23 -21.57 0.59
C GLY A 15 6.54 -21.49 1.39
N ILE A 16 6.65 -22.29 2.46
CA ILE A 16 7.87 -22.42 3.26
C ILE A 16 9.02 -22.96 2.41
N ASP A 17 8.75 -23.98 1.61
CA ASP A 17 9.72 -24.60 0.68
C ASP A 17 10.22 -23.60 -0.37
N LEU A 18 9.32 -22.74 -0.91
CA LEU A 18 9.68 -21.68 -1.85
C LEU A 18 10.72 -20.74 -1.24
N LEU A 19 10.47 -20.27 -0.01
CA LEU A 19 11.39 -19.36 0.69
C LEU A 19 12.71 -20.05 1.04
N SER A 20 12.66 -21.27 1.57
CA SER A 20 13.85 -22.03 1.99
C SER A 20 14.77 -22.40 0.83
N LYS A 21 14.24 -22.52 -0.40
CA LYS A 21 15.01 -22.77 -1.61
C LYS A 21 15.55 -21.49 -2.25
N THR A 22 15.16 -20.31 -1.75
CA THR A 22 15.64 -19.02 -2.29
C THR A 22 17.03 -18.73 -1.73
N PRO A 23 18.03 -18.44 -2.59
CA PRO A 23 19.36 -18.05 -2.14
C PRO A 23 19.31 -16.86 -1.18
N ASP A 24 20.18 -16.86 -0.18
CA ASP A 24 20.27 -15.80 0.83
C ASP A 24 19.01 -15.55 1.66
N VAL A 25 18.08 -16.51 1.74
CA VAL A 25 16.90 -16.46 2.60
C VAL A 25 16.99 -17.54 3.69
N GLU A 26 16.92 -17.13 4.95
CA GLU A 26 16.81 -18.00 6.14
C GLU A 26 15.37 -17.95 6.66
N VAL A 27 14.70 -19.09 6.72
CA VAL A 27 13.33 -19.20 7.26
C VAL A 27 13.39 -19.70 8.70
N ILE A 28 12.73 -18.97 9.59
CA ILE A 28 12.62 -19.29 11.03
C ILE A 28 11.13 -19.53 11.32
N ASP A 29 10.73 -20.80 11.34
CA ASP A 29 9.35 -21.20 11.63
C ASP A 29 9.15 -21.33 13.15
N VAL A 30 8.34 -20.43 13.71
CA VAL A 30 7.98 -20.39 15.13
C VAL A 30 6.46 -20.48 15.32
N ALA A 31 5.76 -21.05 14.33
CA ALA A 31 4.30 -21.10 14.31
C ALA A 31 3.71 -21.68 15.61
N GLY A 32 2.88 -20.90 16.29
CA GLY A 32 2.23 -21.25 17.55
C GLY A 32 3.14 -21.18 18.79
N LYS A 33 4.34 -20.60 18.69
CA LYS A 33 5.31 -20.52 19.79
C LYS A 33 5.65 -19.06 20.14
N ALA A 34 4.84 -18.43 20.95
CA ALA A 34 4.95 -16.99 21.26
C ALA A 34 6.33 -16.58 21.83
N GLU A 35 6.94 -17.42 22.71
CA GLU A 35 8.26 -17.12 23.28
C GLU A 35 9.39 -17.21 22.25
N GLU A 36 9.28 -18.10 21.27
CA GLU A 36 10.25 -18.18 20.17
C GLU A 36 10.10 -17.00 19.20
N LEU A 37 8.85 -16.55 18.96
CA LEU A 37 8.59 -15.34 18.17
C LEU A 37 9.29 -14.13 18.80
N ASP A 38 9.19 -13.96 20.12
CA ASP A 38 9.80 -12.85 20.84
C ASP A 38 11.33 -12.81 20.71
N ARG A 39 11.98 -13.96 20.55
CA ARG A 39 13.42 -14.06 20.32
C ARG A 39 13.78 -13.84 18.85
N ALA A 40 13.01 -14.42 17.94
CA ALA A 40 13.30 -14.40 16.50
C ALA A 40 13.06 -13.01 15.87
N ILE A 41 12.07 -12.25 16.38
CA ILE A 41 11.61 -11.00 15.75
C ILE A 41 12.69 -9.90 15.69
N ALA A 42 13.63 -9.88 16.65
CA ALA A 42 14.69 -8.87 16.70
C ALA A 42 15.62 -8.90 15.48
N GLY A 43 15.82 -10.08 14.88
CA GLY A 43 16.65 -10.24 13.67
C GLY A 43 15.84 -10.36 12.38
N ALA A 44 14.51 -10.26 12.44
CA ALA A 44 13.64 -10.47 11.29
C ALA A 44 13.70 -9.32 10.27
N HIS A 45 13.75 -9.68 8.99
CA HIS A 45 13.57 -8.76 7.87
C HIS A 45 12.15 -8.85 7.30
N ALA A 46 11.50 -10.01 7.44
CA ALA A 46 10.09 -10.19 7.14
C ALA A 46 9.41 -11.03 8.23
N LEU A 47 8.13 -10.74 8.46
CA LEU A 47 7.27 -11.48 9.37
C LEU A 47 6.03 -11.95 8.60
N ILE A 48 5.81 -13.26 8.57
CA ILE A 48 4.60 -13.87 7.98
C ILE A 48 3.66 -14.28 9.09
N VAL A 49 2.41 -13.80 9.02
CA VAL A 49 1.35 -14.08 10.00
C VAL A 49 0.05 -14.52 9.30
N ARG A 50 -0.89 -15.03 10.07
CA ARG A 50 -2.28 -15.25 9.65
C ARG A 50 -3.26 -14.51 10.56
N SER A 51 -4.17 -15.22 11.21
CA SER A 51 -5.19 -14.67 12.10
C SER A 51 -4.85 -14.77 13.58
N GLU A 52 -3.87 -15.60 13.96
CA GLU A 52 -3.55 -15.90 15.35
C GLU A 52 -2.64 -14.81 15.95
N THR A 53 -1.62 -14.36 15.20
CA THR A 53 -0.65 -13.38 15.65
C THR A 53 -1.11 -11.94 15.36
N ARG A 54 -1.22 -11.12 16.41
CA ARG A 54 -1.46 -9.67 16.27
C ARG A 54 -0.14 -8.92 16.13
N VAL A 55 0.02 -8.19 15.02
CA VAL A 55 1.20 -7.38 14.74
C VAL A 55 0.96 -5.94 15.19
N THR A 56 1.29 -5.67 16.44
CA THR A 56 1.11 -4.37 17.08
C THR A 56 2.32 -3.46 16.89
N ALA A 57 2.15 -2.16 17.16
CA ALA A 57 3.26 -1.19 17.21
C ALA A 57 4.38 -1.64 18.16
N SER A 58 4.04 -2.28 19.29
CA SER A 58 4.99 -2.81 20.28
C SER A 58 5.81 -3.99 19.72
N LEU A 59 5.18 -4.92 18.99
CA LEU A 59 5.89 -6.03 18.33
C LEU A 59 6.89 -5.49 17.29
N MET A 60 6.43 -4.56 16.43
CA MET A 60 7.27 -3.93 15.40
C MET A 60 8.41 -3.09 16.00
N ALA A 61 8.23 -2.51 17.20
CA ALA A 61 9.30 -1.77 17.89
C ALA A 61 10.49 -2.65 18.28
N ARG A 62 10.26 -3.95 18.48
CA ARG A 62 11.31 -4.93 18.81
C ARG A 62 12.00 -5.54 17.58
N ALA A 63 11.59 -5.13 16.39
CA ALA A 63 12.06 -5.61 15.10
C ALA A 63 12.75 -4.50 14.28
N PRO A 64 13.98 -4.07 14.65
CA PRO A 64 14.64 -2.92 14.02
C PRO A 64 14.98 -3.11 12.55
N HIS A 65 15.07 -4.35 12.08
CA HIS A 65 15.41 -4.71 10.70
C HIS A 65 14.19 -5.09 9.85
N LEU A 66 12.98 -5.06 10.42
CA LEU A 66 11.75 -5.50 9.76
C LEU A 66 11.39 -4.56 8.60
N ARG A 67 11.26 -5.12 7.41
CA ARG A 67 10.90 -4.41 6.17
C ARG A 67 9.52 -4.80 5.65
N VAL A 68 9.10 -6.03 5.93
CA VAL A 68 7.86 -6.60 5.41
C VAL A 68 7.09 -7.29 6.52
N VAL A 69 5.80 -7.01 6.62
CA VAL A 69 4.82 -7.81 7.35
C VAL A 69 3.84 -8.37 6.33
N ALA A 70 3.75 -9.68 6.23
CA ALA A 70 2.94 -10.35 5.23
C ALA A 70 1.85 -11.21 5.91
N ARG A 71 0.58 -10.95 5.58
CA ARG A 71 -0.53 -11.76 6.06
C ARG A 71 -0.90 -12.83 5.05
N ALA A 72 -0.76 -14.09 5.43
CA ALA A 72 -1.26 -15.22 4.65
C ALA A 72 -2.80 -15.29 4.70
N GLY A 73 -3.44 -14.39 3.97
CA GLY A 73 -4.88 -14.18 3.90
C GLY A 73 -5.23 -12.82 3.29
N THR A 74 -6.52 -12.51 3.21
CA THR A 74 -7.01 -11.29 2.52
C THR A 74 -7.09 -10.07 3.45
N GLY A 75 -7.67 -10.20 4.64
CA GLY A 75 -7.80 -9.08 5.58
C GLY A 75 -6.49 -8.76 6.28
N VAL A 76 -6.39 -7.59 6.88
CA VAL A 76 -5.20 -7.14 7.64
C VAL A 76 -5.55 -6.58 9.01
N ASP A 77 -6.71 -6.94 9.51
CA ASP A 77 -7.31 -6.41 10.75
C ASP A 77 -6.46 -6.72 12.00
N THR A 78 -5.58 -7.74 11.91
CA THR A 78 -4.64 -8.10 12.99
C THR A 78 -3.32 -7.33 12.93
N ILE A 79 -3.12 -6.44 11.95
CA ILE A 79 -1.88 -5.68 11.74
C ILE A 79 -2.15 -4.19 11.95
N ASP A 80 -1.36 -3.53 12.79
CA ASP A 80 -1.35 -2.07 12.93
C ASP A 80 -0.67 -1.44 11.70
N VAL A 81 -1.45 -1.28 10.62
CA VAL A 81 -0.97 -0.76 9.33
C VAL A 81 -0.42 0.67 9.46
N PRO A 82 -1.07 1.60 10.20
CA PRO A 82 -0.51 2.94 10.43
C PRO A 82 0.86 2.91 11.11
N ALA A 83 1.05 2.07 12.15
CA ALA A 83 2.33 1.94 12.81
C ALA A 83 3.40 1.31 11.91
N ALA A 84 3.03 0.30 11.09
CA ALA A 84 3.92 -0.28 10.10
C ALA A 84 4.37 0.76 9.08
N THR A 85 3.44 1.55 8.56
CA THR A 85 3.73 2.60 7.57
C THR A 85 4.71 3.64 8.13
N ARG A 86 4.47 4.18 9.32
CA ARG A 86 5.40 5.13 9.96
C ARG A 86 6.82 4.58 10.12
N ARG A 87 6.95 3.27 10.32
CA ARG A 87 8.25 2.57 10.44
C ARG A 87 8.89 2.20 9.10
N GLY A 88 8.23 2.48 7.99
CA GLY A 88 8.71 2.08 6.66
C GLY A 88 8.56 0.59 6.36
N ILE A 89 7.66 -0.08 7.07
CA ILE A 89 7.40 -1.52 6.90
C ILE A 89 6.27 -1.70 5.89
N ALA A 90 6.53 -2.42 4.81
CA ALA A 90 5.52 -2.79 3.83
C ALA A 90 4.57 -3.85 4.41
N VAL A 91 3.26 -3.63 4.33
CA VAL A 91 2.24 -4.60 4.74
C VAL A 91 1.65 -5.25 3.51
N MET A 92 1.78 -6.57 3.41
CA MET A 92 1.34 -7.36 2.25
C MET A 92 0.23 -8.33 2.64
N ASN A 93 -0.66 -8.63 1.69
CA ASN A 93 -1.67 -9.66 1.84
C ASN A 93 -1.83 -10.47 0.54
N ALA A 94 -2.63 -11.54 0.57
CA ALA A 94 -2.96 -12.38 -0.58
C ALA A 94 -4.46 -12.20 -0.96
N PRO A 95 -4.82 -11.13 -1.70
CA PRO A 95 -6.22 -10.73 -1.85
C PRO A 95 -7.04 -11.59 -2.81
N GLY A 96 -6.39 -12.42 -3.64
CA GLY A 96 -7.04 -13.24 -4.68
C GLY A 96 -7.16 -14.72 -4.32
N ALA A 97 -6.29 -15.20 -3.46
CA ALA A 97 -6.05 -16.63 -3.26
C ALA A 97 -7.23 -17.40 -2.65
N ASN A 98 -8.11 -16.75 -1.88
CA ASN A 98 -9.29 -17.35 -1.26
C ASN A 98 -10.62 -17.01 -1.95
N THR A 99 -10.60 -16.35 -3.11
CA THR A 99 -11.82 -15.87 -3.79
C THR A 99 -12.82 -16.98 -4.04
N VAL A 100 -12.34 -18.10 -4.57
CA VAL A 100 -13.19 -19.27 -4.91
C VAL A 100 -13.77 -19.90 -3.64
N SER A 101 -12.92 -20.23 -2.67
CA SER A 101 -13.36 -20.90 -1.44
C SER A 101 -14.36 -20.05 -0.63
N ALA A 102 -14.14 -18.74 -0.53
CA ALA A 102 -15.06 -17.84 0.18
C ALA A 102 -16.42 -17.73 -0.57
N GLY A 103 -16.40 -17.65 -1.89
CA GLY A 103 -17.62 -17.64 -2.68
C GLY A 103 -18.41 -18.95 -2.59
N GLU A 104 -17.72 -20.09 -2.68
CA GLU A 104 -18.33 -21.42 -2.50
C GLU A 104 -18.89 -21.61 -1.09
N HIS A 105 -18.17 -21.14 -0.05
CA HIS A 105 -18.63 -21.22 1.32
C HIS A 105 -19.90 -20.38 1.54
N ALA A 106 -19.96 -19.15 1.01
CA ALA A 106 -21.14 -18.31 1.09
C ALA A 106 -22.36 -18.98 0.41
N MET A 107 -22.17 -19.57 -0.76
CA MET A 107 -23.22 -20.32 -1.46
C MET A 107 -23.58 -21.62 -0.74
N GLY A 108 -22.61 -22.32 -0.17
CA GLY A 108 -22.81 -23.50 0.66
C GLY A 108 -23.68 -23.20 1.89
N LEU A 109 -23.37 -22.12 2.61
CA LEU A 109 -24.16 -21.63 3.74
C LEU A 109 -25.57 -21.21 3.33
N LEU A 110 -25.71 -20.51 2.19
CA LEU A 110 -27.01 -20.14 1.65
C LEU A 110 -27.86 -21.39 1.38
N LEU A 111 -27.34 -22.37 0.67
CA LEU A 111 -28.06 -23.63 0.37
C LEU A 111 -28.39 -24.40 1.65
N ALA A 112 -27.44 -24.48 2.58
CA ALA A 112 -27.64 -25.14 3.88
C ALA A 112 -28.80 -24.50 4.65
N LEU A 113 -28.88 -23.16 4.68
CA LEU A 113 -29.91 -22.39 5.38
C LEU A 113 -31.28 -22.54 4.72
N VAL A 114 -31.39 -22.26 3.40
CA VAL A 114 -32.70 -22.26 2.73
C VAL A 114 -33.28 -23.66 2.56
N ARG A 115 -32.44 -24.71 2.55
CA ARG A 115 -32.86 -26.11 2.47
C ARG A 115 -32.87 -26.80 3.84
N ARG A 116 -32.54 -26.11 4.94
CA ARG A 116 -32.53 -26.63 6.33
C ARG A 116 -31.68 -27.89 6.50
N ILE A 117 -30.56 -27.96 5.75
CA ILE A 117 -29.71 -29.17 5.71
C ILE A 117 -29.15 -29.55 7.09
N PRO A 118 -28.57 -28.62 7.88
CA PRO A 118 -28.01 -28.96 9.19
C PRO A 118 -29.07 -29.53 10.17
N ASP A 119 -30.26 -28.91 10.21
CA ASP A 119 -31.34 -29.33 11.08
C ASP A 119 -31.86 -30.73 10.69
N ALA A 120 -32.08 -30.95 9.39
CA ALA A 120 -32.51 -32.24 8.86
C ALA A 120 -31.47 -33.35 9.13
N ALA A 121 -30.19 -33.05 8.96
CA ALA A 121 -29.11 -33.99 9.25
C ALA A 121 -29.03 -34.32 10.76
N ALA A 122 -29.21 -33.33 11.62
CA ALA A 122 -29.26 -33.53 13.08
C ALA A 122 -30.45 -34.39 13.51
N ALA A 123 -31.65 -34.14 12.94
CA ALA A 123 -32.86 -34.94 13.21
C ALA A 123 -32.66 -36.40 12.78
N MET A 124 -32.08 -36.65 11.62
CA MET A 124 -31.77 -38.02 11.14
C MET A 124 -30.79 -38.74 12.05
N ARG A 125 -29.74 -38.06 12.56
CA ARG A 125 -28.84 -38.65 13.56
C ARG A 125 -29.56 -38.99 14.88
N ALA A 126 -30.57 -38.22 15.23
CA ALA A 126 -31.44 -38.49 16.40
C ALA A 126 -32.56 -39.52 16.15
N GLY A 127 -32.55 -40.19 14.98
CA GLY A 127 -33.56 -41.22 14.63
C GLY A 127 -34.94 -40.65 14.24
N GLN A 128 -35.05 -39.34 13.97
CA GLN A 128 -36.30 -38.69 13.62
C GLN A 128 -36.51 -38.67 12.09
N TRP A 129 -37.73 -38.95 11.65
CA TRP A 129 -38.14 -38.92 10.23
C TRP A 129 -39.34 -37.97 10.06
N ASP A 130 -39.09 -36.68 9.89
CA ASP A 130 -40.11 -35.65 9.70
C ASP A 130 -39.84 -34.81 8.45
N ARG A 131 -40.41 -35.20 7.32
CA ARG A 131 -40.19 -34.51 6.04
C ARG A 131 -40.84 -33.13 6.00
N LYS A 132 -41.99 -32.92 6.66
CA LYS A 132 -42.75 -31.66 6.61
C LYS A 132 -42.06 -30.55 7.36
N ARG A 133 -41.33 -30.87 8.43
CA ARG A 133 -40.60 -29.91 9.27
C ARG A 133 -39.47 -29.23 8.49
N PHE A 134 -38.92 -29.89 7.48
CA PHE A 134 -37.74 -29.43 6.75
C PHE A 134 -38.05 -28.99 5.32
N GLU A 135 -39.27 -28.52 5.04
CA GLU A 135 -39.61 -27.89 3.77
C GLU A 135 -38.73 -26.66 3.55
N GLY A 136 -38.07 -26.61 2.37
CA GLY A 136 -37.08 -25.57 2.01
C GLY A 136 -37.57 -24.66 0.90
N THR A 137 -36.70 -23.76 0.47
CA THR A 137 -36.94 -22.80 -0.60
C THR A 137 -35.93 -23.01 -1.74
N GLU A 138 -36.38 -22.87 -2.98
CA GLU A 138 -35.55 -22.88 -4.18
C GLU A 138 -34.96 -21.49 -4.45
N LEU A 139 -33.75 -21.46 -5.02
CA LEU A 139 -33.07 -20.21 -5.36
C LEU A 139 -33.48 -19.63 -6.72
N ARG A 140 -33.92 -20.51 -7.67
CA ARG A 140 -34.27 -20.10 -9.02
C ARG A 140 -35.37 -19.02 -9.01
N GLY A 141 -35.09 -17.92 -9.76
CA GLY A 141 -36.03 -16.79 -9.85
C GLY A 141 -36.04 -15.84 -8.65
N LYS A 142 -35.30 -16.16 -7.58
CA LYS A 142 -35.11 -15.27 -6.42
C LYS A 142 -34.08 -14.19 -6.72
N THR A 143 -34.17 -13.09 -5.99
CA THR A 143 -33.22 -11.97 -6.11
C THR A 143 -32.12 -12.09 -5.05
N MET A 144 -30.86 -12.13 -5.51
CA MET A 144 -29.66 -12.05 -4.67
C MET A 144 -29.15 -10.62 -4.67
N GLY A 145 -29.09 -10.01 -3.49
CA GLY A 145 -28.49 -8.70 -3.25
C GLY A 145 -27.06 -8.88 -2.71
N ILE A 146 -26.08 -8.42 -3.46
CA ILE A 146 -24.66 -8.52 -3.11
C ILE A 146 -24.18 -7.14 -2.68
N VAL A 147 -23.67 -7.04 -1.44
CA VAL A 147 -23.07 -5.84 -0.91
C VAL A 147 -21.56 -5.97 -0.97
N GLY A 148 -20.94 -5.19 -1.86
CA GLY A 148 -19.53 -5.31 -2.25
C GLY A 148 -19.32 -6.25 -3.45
N LEU A 149 -18.90 -5.68 -4.57
CA LEU A 149 -18.68 -6.37 -5.85
C LEU A 149 -17.19 -6.50 -6.22
N GLY A 150 -16.35 -6.63 -5.18
CA GLY A 150 -14.94 -6.97 -5.34
C GLY A 150 -14.72 -8.39 -5.90
N ARG A 151 -13.55 -8.97 -5.66
CA ARG A 151 -13.21 -10.32 -6.15
C ARG A 151 -14.21 -11.38 -5.70
N ILE A 152 -14.50 -11.46 -4.40
CA ILE A 152 -15.41 -12.46 -3.82
C ILE A 152 -16.86 -12.19 -4.26
N GLY A 153 -17.35 -10.95 -4.09
CA GLY A 153 -18.72 -10.60 -4.48
C GLY A 153 -19.00 -10.78 -5.97
N GLY A 154 -18.04 -10.47 -6.83
CA GLY A 154 -18.12 -10.74 -8.27
C GLY A 154 -18.19 -12.25 -8.59
N HIS A 155 -17.43 -13.07 -7.86
CA HIS A 155 -17.51 -14.53 -8.01
C HIS A 155 -18.85 -15.08 -7.51
N VAL A 156 -19.35 -14.60 -6.37
CA VAL A 156 -20.69 -14.96 -5.85
C VAL A 156 -21.80 -14.53 -6.81
N ALA A 157 -21.66 -13.39 -7.51
CA ALA A 157 -22.59 -12.97 -8.55
C ALA A 157 -22.66 -13.99 -9.70
N GLN A 158 -21.53 -14.52 -10.14
CA GLN A 158 -21.48 -15.59 -11.16
C GLN A 158 -22.17 -16.86 -10.68
N LEU A 159 -21.89 -17.29 -9.44
CA LEU A 159 -22.52 -18.47 -8.84
C LEU A 159 -24.02 -18.28 -8.67
N GLY A 160 -24.49 -17.14 -8.16
CA GLY A 160 -25.92 -16.84 -8.03
C GLY A 160 -26.66 -16.91 -9.37
N ARG A 161 -26.07 -16.39 -10.43
CA ARG A 161 -26.63 -16.49 -11.78
C ARG A 161 -26.68 -17.94 -12.29
N ALA A 162 -25.65 -18.73 -11.99
CA ALA A 162 -25.65 -20.16 -12.36
C ALA A 162 -26.79 -20.93 -11.65
N PHE A 163 -27.22 -20.50 -10.48
CA PHE A 163 -28.41 -20.99 -9.80
C PHE A 163 -29.75 -20.40 -10.32
N GLY A 164 -29.70 -19.60 -11.39
CA GLY A 164 -30.88 -18.98 -11.99
C GLY A 164 -31.49 -17.84 -11.17
N MET A 165 -30.68 -17.21 -10.28
CA MET A 165 -31.10 -16.04 -9.50
C MET A 165 -30.98 -14.75 -10.33
N GLN A 166 -31.80 -13.75 -9.98
CA GLN A 166 -31.59 -12.37 -10.40
C GLN A 166 -30.56 -11.74 -9.46
N VAL A 167 -29.49 -11.15 -10.00
CA VAL A 167 -28.44 -10.55 -9.17
C VAL A 167 -28.50 -9.02 -9.25
N VAL A 168 -28.57 -8.39 -8.08
CA VAL A 168 -28.43 -6.95 -7.89
C VAL A 168 -27.28 -6.69 -6.94
N GLY A 169 -26.62 -5.53 -7.06
CA GLY A 169 -25.45 -5.22 -6.24
C GLY A 169 -25.45 -3.81 -5.70
N HIS A 170 -24.73 -3.62 -4.62
CA HIS A 170 -24.39 -2.32 -4.05
C HIS A 170 -22.89 -2.24 -3.86
N ASP A 171 -22.25 -1.32 -4.57
CA ASP A 171 -20.83 -0.99 -4.42
C ASP A 171 -20.63 0.46 -4.88
N PRO A 172 -20.37 1.41 -3.96
CA PRO A 172 -20.24 2.82 -4.31
C PRO A 172 -18.95 3.16 -5.08
N TYR A 173 -17.99 2.22 -5.12
CA TYR A 173 -16.69 2.42 -5.78
C TYR A 173 -16.58 1.70 -7.12
N LEU A 174 -17.55 0.87 -7.47
CA LEU A 174 -17.52 0.11 -8.71
C LEU A 174 -18.00 0.96 -9.87
N LEU A 175 -17.21 1.01 -10.94
CA LEU A 175 -17.60 1.69 -12.17
C LEU A 175 -18.77 0.95 -12.87
N PRO A 176 -19.72 1.66 -13.49
CA PRO A 176 -20.86 1.06 -14.16
C PRO A 176 -20.48 0.03 -15.23
N GLU A 177 -19.36 0.23 -15.94
CA GLU A 177 -18.83 -0.68 -16.96
C GLU A 177 -18.46 -2.02 -16.35
N ARG A 178 -17.80 -2.01 -15.18
CA ARG A 178 -17.45 -3.25 -14.47
C ARG A 178 -18.66 -3.97 -13.91
N ALA A 179 -19.70 -3.26 -13.50
CA ALA A 179 -20.96 -3.86 -13.09
C ALA A 179 -21.66 -4.55 -14.27
N ALA A 180 -21.60 -3.93 -15.46
CA ALA A 180 -22.11 -4.51 -16.71
C ALA A 180 -21.36 -5.81 -17.09
N ASP A 181 -20.02 -5.84 -16.96
CA ASP A 181 -19.20 -7.03 -17.19
C ASP A 181 -19.61 -8.18 -16.24
N LEU A 182 -19.94 -7.85 -15.00
CA LEU A 182 -20.43 -8.82 -14.02
C LEU A 182 -21.90 -9.18 -14.25
N HIS A 183 -22.60 -8.52 -15.17
CA HIS A 183 -24.03 -8.62 -15.41
C HIS A 183 -24.86 -8.38 -14.13
N VAL A 184 -24.49 -7.37 -13.35
CA VAL A 184 -25.12 -6.99 -12.09
C VAL A 184 -25.73 -5.60 -12.23
N ARG A 185 -27.00 -5.45 -11.86
CA ARG A 185 -27.65 -4.15 -11.76
C ARG A 185 -27.31 -3.51 -10.42
N LEU A 186 -26.67 -2.34 -10.44
CA LEU A 186 -26.36 -1.58 -9.22
C LEU A 186 -27.62 -0.90 -8.66
N LEU A 187 -27.74 -0.93 -7.34
CA LEU A 187 -28.80 -0.29 -6.57
C LEU A 187 -28.20 0.44 -5.35
N PRO A 188 -28.85 1.51 -4.87
CA PRO A 188 -28.61 2.02 -3.53
C PRO A 188 -28.87 0.92 -2.50
N LEU A 189 -28.16 0.92 -1.34
CA LEU A 189 -28.20 -0.16 -0.34
C LEU A 189 -29.63 -0.44 0.12
N GLU A 190 -30.39 0.57 0.48
CA GLU A 190 -31.77 0.42 0.98
C GLU A 190 -32.71 -0.16 -0.08
N ALA A 191 -32.49 0.18 -1.36
CA ALA A 191 -33.29 -0.38 -2.46
C ALA A 191 -32.93 -1.86 -2.68
N LEU A 192 -31.65 -2.23 -2.57
CA LEU A 192 -31.19 -3.61 -2.62
C LEU A 192 -31.81 -4.43 -1.50
N LEU A 193 -31.80 -3.94 -0.25
CA LEU A 193 -32.35 -4.64 0.91
C LEU A 193 -33.86 -4.92 0.75
N ARG A 194 -34.63 -3.98 0.18
CA ARG A 194 -36.06 -4.18 -0.10
C ARG A 194 -36.31 -5.18 -1.23
N ALA A 195 -35.44 -5.21 -2.22
CA ALA A 195 -35.63 -6.06 -3.41
C ALA A 195 -35.17 -7.51 -3.20
N ALA A 196 -34.17 -7.74 -2.34
CA ALA A 196 -33.48 -9.00 -2.20
C ALA A 196 -34.27 -10.05 -1.41
N ASP A 197 -34.21 -11.30 -1.85
CA ASP A 197 -34.60 -12.49 -1.10
C ASP A 197 -33.42 -13.10 -0.36
N VAL A 198 -32.19 -12.81 -0.83
CA VAL A 198 -30.93 -13.17 -0.19
C VAL A 198 -30.05 -11.93 -0.19
N VAL A 199 -29.51 -11.54 0.96
CA VAL A 199 -28.51 -10.48 1.10
C VAL A 199 -27.19 -11.14 1.51
N THR A 200 -26.11 -10.87 0.80
CA THR A 200 -24.78 -11.42 1.10
C THR A 200 -23.74 -10.31 1.12
N LEU A 201 -22.89 -10.31 2.16
CA LEU A 201 -21.93 -9.26 2.44
C LEU A 201 -20.52 -9.66 2.02
N HIS A 202 -19.87 -8.80 1.22
CA HIS A 202 -18.51 -8.99 0.71
C HIS A 202 -17.71 -7.68 0.68
N VAL A 203 -17.97 -6.79 1.63
CA VAL A 203 -17.26 -5.52 1.83
C VAL A 203 -16.17 -5.65 2.90
N ALA A 204 -15.18 -4.76 2.84
CA ALA A 204 -14.21 -4.61 3.92
C ALA A 204 -14.84 -3.89 5.12
N LEU A 205 -14.29 -4.13 6.31
CA LEU A 205 -14.62 -3.36 7.50
C LEU A 205 -13.91 -1.99 7.45
N THR A 206 -14.69 -0.95 7.60
CA THR A 206 -14.26 0.46 7.70
C THR A 206 -15.21 1.18 8.64
N ASP A 207 -14.91 2.42 9.04
CA ASP A 207 -15.82 3.24 9.83
C ASP A 207 -17.20 3.41 9.16
N GLN A 208 -17.25 3.42 7.82
CA GLN A 208 -18.48 3.56 7.03
C GLN A 208 -19.28 2.27 6.93
N THR A 209 -18.63 1.11 7.07
CA THR A 209 -19.26 -0.20 6.95
C THR A 209 -19.48 -0.88 8.30
N HIS A 210 -18.99 -0.32 9.40
CA HIS A 210 -19.28 -0.78 10.74
C HIS A 210 -20.79 -0.73 11.02
N HIS A 211 -21.36 -1.85 11.47
CA HIS A 211 -22.81 -2.04 11.62
C HIS A 211 -23.60 -1.62 10.37
N LEU A 212 -23.04 -1.95 9.18
CA LEU A 212 -23.71 -1.68 7.91
C LEU A 212 -25.11 -2.29 7.85
N ILE A 213 -25.32 -3.41 8.52
CA ILE A 213 -26.64 -4.04 8.70
C ILE A 213 -27.01 -3.88 10.16
N ASP A 214 -27.69 -2.81 10.45
CA ASP A 214 -28.27 -2.45 11.75
C ASP A 214 -29.76 -2.79 11.85
N ALA A 215 -30.39 -2.44 12.99
CA ALA A 215 -31.81 -2.68 13.23
C ALA A 215 -32.74 -2.02 12.21
N GLU A 216 -32.41 -0.81 11.73
CA GLU A 216 -33.24 -0.09 10.76
C GLU A 216 -33.14 -0.72 9.37
N ARG A 217 -31.93 -1.13 8.96
CA ARG A 217 -31.72 -1.81 7.69
C ARG A 217 -32.29 -3.23 7.66
N LEU A 218 -32.25 -3.95 8.78
CA LEU A 218 -32.95 -5.25 8.92
C LEU A 218 -34.47 -5.11 8.73
N LYS A 219 -35.08 -3.98 9.12
CA LYS A 219 -36.51 -3.72 8.87
C LYS A 219 -36.85 -3.52 7.38
N LEU A 220 -35.88 -3.17 6.54
CA LEU A 220 -36.08 -3.00 5.10
C LEU A 220 -36.11 -4.35 4.35
N MET A 221 -35.52 -5.39 4.93
CA MET A 221 -35.49 -6.71 4.30
C MET A 221 -36.89 -7.36 4.25
N LYS A 222 -37.10 -8.22 3.28
CA LYS A 222 -38.34 -9.01 3.21
C LYS A 222 -38.43 -9.97 4.41
N PRO A 223 -39.62 -10.28 4.93
CA PRO A 223 -39.79 -11.26 6.02
C PRO A 223 -39.27 -12.66 5.71
N THR A 224 -39.19 -13.01 4.42
CA THR A 224 -38.64 -14.29 3.97
C THR A 224 -37.16 -14.20 3.58
N ALA A 225 -36.58 -13.00 3.55
CA ALA A 225 -35.20 -12.82 3.13
C ALA A 225 -34.21 -13.39 4.16
N VAL A 226 -33.07 -13.86 3.67
CA VAL A 226 -31.98 -14.38 4.50
C VAL A 226 -30.73 -13.53 4.34
N LEU A 227 -29.95 -13.43 5.42
CA LEU A 227 -28.67 -12.71 5.45
C LEU A 227 -27.51 -13.69 5.53
N ILE A 228 -26.49 -13.48 4.67
CA ILE A 228 -25.25 -14.26 4.65
C ILE A 228 -24.08 -13.32 4.94
N ASN A 229 -23.31 -13.60 5.99
CA ASN A 229 -22.09 -12.86 6.29
C ASN A 229 -20.89 -13.80 6.44
N THR A 230 -20.01 -13.75 5.45
CA THR A 230 -18.72 -14.44 5.41
C THR A 230 -17.57 -13.44 5.22
N ALA A 231 -17.81 -12.16 5.52
CA ALA A 231 -16.85 -11.07 5.34
C ALA A 231 -16.20 -10.63 6.66
N ARG A 232 -16.92 -9.84 7.49
CA ARG A 232 -16.47 -9.41 8.83
C ARG A 232 -17.68 -9.33 9.77
N GLY A 233 -17.45 -9.72 11.03
CA GLY A 233 -18.51 -9.76 12.06
C GLY A 233 -19.13 -8.40 12.31
N GLU A 234 -18.30 -7.39 12.47
CA GLU A 234 -18.70 -6.02 12.79
C GLU A 234 -19.50 -5.30 11.69
N LEU A 235 -19.67 -5.92 10.53
CA LEU A 235 -20.57 -5.41 9.48
C LEU A 235 -22.05 -5.51 9.90
N VAL A 236 -22.35 -6.39 10.85
CA VAL A 236 -23.71 -6.67 11.31
C VAL A 236 -23.81 -6.38 12.81
N ASP A 237 -24.83 -5.65 13.21
CA ASP A 237 -25.21 -5.58 14.61
C ASP A 237 -25.83 -6.94 15.03
N GLU A 238 -25.02 -7.75 15.73
CA GLU A 238 -25.40 -9.12 16.12
C GLU A 238 -26.63 -9.16 17.05
N ALA A 239 -26.77 -8.16 17.91
CA ALA A 239 -27.94 -8.07 18.81
C ALA A 239 -29.21 -7.75 18.02
N ALA A 240 -29.14 -6.78 17.10
CA ALA A 240 -30.23 -6.44 16.20
C ALA A 240 -30.64 -7.61 15.30
N LEU A 241 -29.62 -8.35 14.76
CA LEU A 241 -29.87 -9.54 13.96
C LEU A 241 -30.60 -10.63 14.77
N ALA A 242 -30.16 -10.89 16.00
CA ALA A 242 -30.78 -11.88 16.86
C ALA A 242 -32.25 -11.56 17.13
N GLU A 243 -32.54 -10.29 17.44
CA GLU A 243 -33.93 -9.83 17.65
C GLU A 243 -34.77 -9.91 16.37
N ALA A 244 -34.22 -9.56 15.22
CA ALA A 244 -34.90 -9.66 13.92
C ALA A 244 -35.28 -11.11 13.56
N VAL A 245 -34.39 -12.06 13.85
CA VAL A 245 -34.66 -13.50 13.62
C VAL A 245 -35.69 -14.03 14.61
N LYS A 246 -35.57 -13.73 15.92
CA LYS A 246 -36.56 -14.12 16.95
C LYS A 246 -37.95 -13.59 16.64
N ALA A 247 -38.06 -12.34 16.23
CA ALA A 247 -39.29 -11.69 15.83
C ALA A 247 -39.80 -12.13 14.45
N LYS A 248 -39.12 -13.06 13.77
CA LYS A 248 -39.43 -13.49 12.39
C LYS A 248 -39.51 -12.33 11.40
N ARG A 249 -38.75 -11.27 11.65
CA ARG A 249 -38.68 -10.08 10.80
C ARG A 249 -37.92 -10.39 9.49
N ILE A 250 -36.97 -11.34 9.56
CA ILE A 250 -36.27 -11.93 8.40
C ILE A 250 -36.35 -13.45 8.47
N GLY A 251 -36.13 -14.13 7.35
CA GLY A 251 -36.24 -15.58 7.20
C GLY A 251 -35.15 -16.40 7.87
N GLY A 252 -34.03 -15.77 8.24
CA GLY A 252 -32.87 -16.41 8.89
C GLY A 252 -31.53 -15.78 8.51
N ALA A 253 -30.45 -16.32 9.06
CA ALA A 253 -29.09 -15.86 8.73
C ALA A 253 -28.07 -17.00 8.72
N ALA A 254 -26.98 -16.84 7.98
CA ALA A 254 -25.79 -17.69 8.11
C ALA A 254 -24.57 -16.79 8.29
N ILE A 255 -23.88 -17.01 9.39
CA ILE A 255 -22.80 -16.15 9.88
C ILE A 255 -21.55 -16.99 10.10
N ASP A 256 -20.49 -16.66 9.36
CA ASP A 256 -19.20 -17.33 9.45
C ASP A 256 -18.18 -16.53 10.28
N VAL A 257 -18.47 -15.25 10.52
CA VAL A 257 -17.55 -14.28 11.15
C VAL A 257 -18.27 -13.49 12.24
N PHE A 258 -17.56 -13.12 13.31
CA PHE A 258 -18.17 -12.51 14.51
C PHE A 258 -17.37 -11.28 14.94
N ALA A 259 -18.05 -10.34 15.63
CA ALA A 259 -17.40 -9.16 16.20
C ALA A 259 -16.33 -9.55 17.25
N VAL A 260 -16.56 -10.65 17.96
CA VAL A 260 -15.57 -11.25 18.88
C VAL A 260 -15.37 -12.71 18.49
N GLU A 261 -14.14 -13.05 18.15
CA GLU A 261 -13.72 -14.41 17.78
C GLU A 261 -12.67 -14.92 18.79
N PRO A 262 -12.84 -16.13 19.38
CA PRO A 262 -13.95 -17.08 19.24
C PRO A 262 -15.30 -16.53 19.75
N LEU A 263 -16.42 -16.93 19.10
CA LEU A 263 -17.76 -16.51 19.47
C LEU A 263 -18.06 -16.83 20.96
N PRO A 264 -18.38 -15.82 21.79
CA PRO A 264 -18.68 -16.01 23.21
C PRO A 264 -19.80 -17.01 23.46
N ALA A 265 -19.75 -17.68 24.62
CA ALA A 265 -20.76 -18.69 25.00
C ALA A 265 -22.16 -18.09 25.19
N ASP A 266 -22.22 -16.83 25.58
CA ASP A 266 -23.45 -16.03 25.83
C ASP A 266 -23.91 -15.22 24.61
N SER A 267 -23.31 -15.42 23.45
CA SER A 267 -23.71 -14.71 22.23
C SER A 267 -25.20 -14.90 21.93
N PRO A 268 -25.94 -13.80 21.62
CA PRO A 268 -27.37 -13.84 21.35
C PRO A 268 -27.72 -14.63 20.06
N LEU A 269 -26.74 -14.92 19.22
CA LEU A 269 -26.92 -15.71 17.99
C LEU A 269 -26.99 -17.22 18.27
N ARG A 270 -26.43 -17.68 19.39
CA ARG A 270 -26.43 -19.11 19.72
C ARG A 270 -27.83 -19.62 19.99
N GLY A 271 -28.14 -20.81 19.53
CA GLY A 271 -29.40 -21.49 19.76
C GLY A 271 -30.63 -20.90 19.07
N LEU A 272 -30.43 -19.92 18.15
CA LEU A 272 -31.52 -19.39 17.34
C LEU A 272 -31.92 -20.38 16.25
N ASP A 273 -33.22 -20.63 16.15
CA ASP A 273 -33.78 -21.33 15.00
C ASP A 273 -33.54 -20.51 13.74
N ARG A 274 -33.21 -21.13 12.61
CA ARG A 274 -32.93 -20.45 11.33
C ARG A 274 -31.64 -19.60 11.32
N VAL A 275 -30.69 -19.86 12.23
CA VAL A 275 -29.34 -19.28 12.17
C VAL A 275 -28.31 -20.39 12.09
N ILE A 276 -27.44 -20.31 11.06
CA ILE A 276 -26.27 -21.18 10.91
C ILE A 276 -25.04 -20.38 11.31
N LEU A 277 -24.22 -20.97 12.20
CA LEU A 277 -22.97 -20.38 12.67
C LEU A 277 -21.82 -21.31 12.29
N THR A 278 -20.76 -20.77 11.68
CA THR A 278 -19.53 -21.50 11.35
C THR A 278 -18.31 -20.74 11.86
N PRO A 279 -17.24 -21.41 12.28
CA PRO A 279 -16.10 -20.79 12.96
C PRO A 279 -15.06 -20.25 11.97
N HIS A 280 -15.44 -19.24 11.16
CA HIS A 280 -14.59 -18.51 10.21
C HIS A 280 -13.89 -19.44 9.20
N LEU A 281 -14.67 -20.20 8.45
CA LEU A 281 -14.19 -21.25 7.54
C LEU A 281 -14.06 -20.83 6.07
N ALA A 282 -14.47 -19.62 5.70
CA ALA A 282 -14.53 -19.18 4.30
C ALA A 282 -13.24 -19.41 3.49
N ALA A 283 -12.07 -19.28 4.11
CA ALA A 283 -10.76 -19.53 3.50
C ALA A 283 -10.15 -20.89 3.88
N SER A 284 -10.87 -21.74 4.64
CA SER A 284 -10.32 -22.98 5.23
C SER A 284 -10.48 -24.18 4.29
N THR A 285 -9.95 -24.09 3.08
CA THR A 285 -9.80 -25.23 2.14
C THR A 285 -8.33 -25.49 1.86
N ALA A 286 -7.98 -26.75 1.54
CA ALA A 286 -6.59 -27.11 1.25
C ALA A 286 -6.04 -26.28 0.08
N GLU A 287 -6.83 -26.13 -0.98
CA GLU A 287 -6.46 -25.40 -2.19
C GLU A 287 -6.27 -23.90 -1.93
N ALA A 288 -7.12 -23.29 -1.11
CA ALA A 288 -6.96 -21.88 -0.74
C ALA A 288 -5.72 -21.65 0.12
N GLN A 289 -5.47 -22.53 1.10
CA GLN A 289 -4.29 -22.47 1.96
C GLN A 289 -3.00 -22.58 1.15
N GLU A 290 -2.97 -23.48 0.17
CA GLU A 290 -1.84 -23.67 -0.74
C GLU A 290 -1.61 -22.43 -1.61
N ARG A 291 -2.67 -21.91 -2.27
CA ARG A 291 -2.57 -20.68 -3.07
C ARG A 291 -2.12 -19.48 -2.25
N VAL A 292 -2.70 -19.29 -1.07
CA VAL A 292 -2.32 -18.19 -0.15
C VAL A 292 -0.86 -18.29 0.24
N ALA A 293 -0.37 -19.50 0.58
CA ALA A 293 1.02 -19.70 0.97
C ALA A 293 1.99 -19.39 -0.18
N MET A 294 1.72 -19.90 -1.37
CA MET A 294 2.54 -19.64 -2.54
C MET A 294 2.57 -18.16 -2.93
N GLU A 295 1.40 -17.50 -2.94
CA GLU A 295 1.26 -16.08 -3.30
C GLU A 295 2.01 -15.20 -2.30
N ILE A 296 1.78 -15.38 -0.99
CA ILE A 296 2.38 -14.51 0.03
C ILE A 296 3.87 -14.74 0.23
N CYS A 297 4.33 -16.00 0.21
CA CYS A 297 5.75 -16.32 0.32
C CYS A 297 6.53 -15.85 -0.93
N GLY A 298 5.91 -15.97 -2.12
CA GLY A 298 6.44 -15.38 -3.35
C GLY A 298 6.57 -13.86 -3.25
N ALA A 299 5.52 -13.17 -2.78
CA ALA A 299 5.54 -11.72 -2.59
C ALA A 299 6.62 -11.28 -1.57
N VAL A 300 6.79 -12.01 -0.47
CA VAL A 300 7.85 -11.72 0.53
C VAL A 300 9.24 -11.90 -0.09
N ARG A 301 9.46 -13.00 -0.83
CA ARG A 301 10.73 -13.22 -1.56
C ARG A 301 11.02 -12.05 -2.50
N ASP A 302 10.06 -11.69 -3.33
CA ASP A 302 10.24 -10.66 -4.36
C ASP A 302 10.45 -9.27 -3.74
N ALA A 303 9.80 -8.99 -2.60
CA ALA A 303 10.03 -7.77 -1.86
C ALA A 303 11.45 -7.68 -1.27
N LEU A 304 11.96 -8.78 -0.67
CA LEU A 304 13.27 -8.79 -0.03
C LEU A 304 14.42 -8.84 -1.03
N VAL A 305 14.27 -9.61 -2.11
CA VAL A 305 15.34 -9.87 -3.09
C VAL A 305 15.32 -8.86 -4.23
N ALA A 306 14.14 -8.49 -4.73
CA ALA A 306 13.96 -7.63 -5.89
C ALA A 306 13.36 -6.23 -5.58
N GLY A 307 13.02 -5.96 -4.32
CA GLY A 307 12.36 -4.70 -3.93
C GLY A 307 10.93 -4.54 -4.48
N ASP A 308 10.27 -5.64 -4.88
CA ASP A 308 8.92 -5.61 -5.43
C ASP A 308 7.87 -5.45 -4.33
N LEU A 309 7.21 -4.29 -4.30
CA LEU A 309 6.18 -3.94 -3.34
C LEU A 309 4.76 -4.03 -3.92
N SER A 310 4.55 -4.75 -5.05
CA SER A 310 3.25 -4.83 -5.74
C SER A 310 2.12 -5.38 -4.86
N PHE A 311 2.42 -6.22 -3.89
CA PHE A 311 1.48 -6.76 -2.91
C PHE A 311 1.31 -5.89 -1.66
N ALA A 312 2.05 -4.78 -1.55
CA ALA A 312 1.98 -3.90 -0.38
C ALA A 312 0.72 -3.01 -0.43
N ILE A 313 -0.12 -3.12 0.59
CA ILE A 313 -1.38 -2.37 0.69
C ILE A 313 -1.17 -0.93 1.15
N ASN A 314 -0.10 -0.66 1.88
CA ASN A 314 0.26 0.67 2.37
C ASN A 314 1.22 1.43 1.44
N VAL A 315 1.49 0.90 0.25
CA VAL A 315 2.24 1.53 -0.84
C VAL A 315 1.43 1.42 -2.14
N PRO A 316 0.23 1.99 -2.23
CA PRO A 316 -0.65 1.80 -3.38
C PRO A 316 -0.09 2.43 -4.66
N GLY A 317 -0.29 1.75 -5.79
CA GLY A 317 0.15 2.21 -7.10
C GLY A 317 1.62 1.91 -7.43
N MET A 318 2.31 1.09 -6.62
CA MET A 318 3.71 0.73 -6.82
C MET A 318 3.86 -0.76 -7.19
N GLY A 319 3.29 -1.17 -8.32
CA GLY A 319 3.49 -2.52 -8.86
C GLY A 319 4.94 -2.74 -9.28
N GLY A 320 5.49 -3.96 -9.05
CA GLY A 320 6.89 -4.27 -9.27
C GLY A 320 7.38 -4.05 -10.70
N ASP A 321 6.54 -4.35 -11.70
CA ASP A 321 6.87 -4.06 -13.09
C ASP A 321 7.01 -2.55 -13.36
N LEU A 322 6.11 -1.74 -12.79
CA LEU A 322 6.19 -0.29 -12.90
C LEU A 322 7.43 0.25 -12.20
N LEU A 323 7.70 -0.20 -10.98
CA LEU A 323 8.90 0.23 -10.23
C LEU A 323 10.19 -0.13 -10.94
N ARG A 324 10.28 -1.32 -11.56
CA ARG A 324 11.46 -1.72 -12.36
C ARG A 324 11.65 -0.83 -13.58
N ARG A 325 10.59 -0.55 -14.34
CA ARG A 325 10.66 0.35 -15.50
C ARG A 325 11.03 1.77 -15.10
N LEU A 326 10.53 2.23 -13.97
CA LEU A 326 10.77 3.57 -13.45
C LEU A 326 12.08 3.68 -12.64
N ALA A 327 12.82 2.61 -12.37
CA ALA A 327 13.96 2.62 -11.46
C ALA A 327 14.96 3.76 -11.71
N PRO A 328 15.42 4.04 -12.95
CA PRO A 328 16.32 5.16 -13.23
C PRO A 328 15.69 6.53 -12.93
N LEU A 329 14.38 6.67 -13.20
CA LEU A 329 13.63 7.90 -12.95
C LEU A 329 13.42 8.13 -11.45
N LEU A 330 13.16 7.07 -10.70
CA LEU A 330 12.99 7.14 -9.25
C LEU A 330 14.32 7.48 -8.55
N ASP A 331 15.43 6.92 -9.05
CA ASP A 331 16.76 7.29 -8.56
C ASP A 331 17.08 8.77 -8.84
N LEU A 332 16.79 9.25 -10.05
CA LEU A 332 16.90 10.67 -10.37
C LEU A 332 16.03 11.54 -9.46
N ALA A 333 14.76 11.18 -9.25
CA ALA A 333 13.84 11.91 -8.38
C ALA A 333 14.36 12.01 -6.94
N ARG A 334 14.90 10.90 -6.40
CA ARG A 334 15.52 10.85 -5.07
C ARG A 334 16.71 11.79 -4.97
N ARG A 335 17.60 11.77 -5.98
CA ARG A 335 18.77 12.66 -6.04
C ARG A 335 18.37 14.13 -6.17
N LEU A 336 17.34 14.45 -6.96
CA LEU A 336 16.77 15.80 -7.04
C LEU A 336 16.19 16.28 -5.70
N GLY A 337 15.53 15.40 -4.95
CA GLY A 337 15.08 15.71 -3.59
C GLY A 337 16.22 16.10 -2.65
N ARG A 338 17.33 15.34 -2.68
CA ARG A 338 18.56 15.66 -1.92
C ARG A 338 19.17 16.99 -2.35
N LEU A 339 19.27 17.23 -3.65
CA LEU A 339 19.81 18.48 -4.20
C LEU A 339 18.94 19.68 -3.78
N ALA A 340 17.62 19.56 -3.94
CA ALA A 340 16.71 20.64 -3.57
C ALA A 340 16.83 21.03 -2.09
N LEU A 341 16.98 20.05 -1.19
CA LEU A 341 17.22 20.33 0.22
C LEU A 341 18.59 20.99 0.47
N ALA A 342 19.65 20.50 -0.18
CA ALA A 342 20.98 21.08 -0.01
C ALA A 342 21.05 22.55 -0.42
N LEU A 343 20.23 22.95 -1.39
CA LEU A 343 20.13 24.33 -1.88
C LEU A 343 19.12 25.18 -1.08
N ALA A 344 18.23 24.56 -0.31
CA ALA A 344 17.19 25.25 0.45
C ALA A 344 17.79 25.98 1.65
N ASP A 345 17.27 27.19 1.94
CA ASP A 345 17.62 27.95 3.14
C ASP A 345 16.43 27.96 4.14
N GLY A 346 16.67 27.37 5.31
CA GLY A 346 15.68 27.28 6.38
C GLY A 346 14.74 26.08 6.31
N PRO A 347 13.74 26.02 7.23
CA PRO A 347 12.81 24.90 7.32
C PRO A 347 11.93 24.77 6.08
N VAL A 348 11.78 23.55 5.57
CA VAL A 348 10.92 23.21 4.44
C VAL A 348 9.45 23.30 4.87
N THR A 349 8.65 24.04 4.13
CA THR A 349 7.21 24.23 4.39
C THR A 349 6.33 23.56 3.33
N ALA A 350 6.81 23.47 2.09
CA ALA A 350 6.10 22.77 1.02
C ALA A 350 7.07 22.13 0.02
N VAL A 351 6.63 21.02 -0.57
CA VAL A 351 7.32 20.32 -1.66
C VAL A 351 6.32 20.08 -2.78
N GLU A 352 6.67 20.57 -3.97
CA GLU A 352 5.92 20.30 -5.19
C GLU A 352 6.81 19.46 -6.12
N VAL A 353 6.31 18.31 -6.57
CA VAL A 353 7.01 17.48 -7.56
C VAL A 353 6.23 17.52 -8.86
N ALA A 354 6.93 17.70 -9.97
CA ALA A 354 6.37 17.70 -11.30
C ALA A 354 6.90 16.51 -12.08
N TYR A 355 6.03 15.76 -12.72
CA TYR A 355 6.38 14.69 -13.64
C TYR A 355 5.93 15.05 -15.05
N GLY A 356 6.88 15.04 -15.98
CA GLY A 356 6.65 15.14 -17.41
C GLY A 356 7.09 13.83 -18.08
N GLY A 357 6.11 13.07 -18.61
CA GLY A 357 6.37 11.80 -19.26
C GLY A 357 5.07 11.08 -19.63
N LYS A 358 5.20 9.93 -20.32
CA LYS A 358 4.07 9.17 -20.87
C LYS A 358 3.65 7.98 -20.00
N GLU A 359 4.46 7.59 -19.01
CA GLU A 359 4.20 6.39 -18.20
C GLU A 359 3.07 6.66 -17.21
N GLU A 360 1.96 5.93 -17.39
CA GLU A 360 0.82 6.01 -16.49
C GLU A 360 1.17 5.46 -15.10
N GLY A 361 0.69 6.13 -14.05
CA GLY A 361 0.96 5.72 -12.67
C GLY A 361 2.31 6.15 -12.10
N ALA A 362 3.17 6.82 -12.89
CA ALA A 362 4.52 7.24 -12.45
C ALA A 362 4.50 8.38 -11.41
N GLN A 363 3.42 9.15 -11.33
CA GLN A 363 3.35 10.37 -10.53
C GLN A 363 3.65 10.12 -9.06
N ARG A 364 2.96 9.18 -8.45
CA ARG A 364 3.12 8.87 -7.02
C ARG A 364 4.48 8.25 -6.69
N PRO A 365 4.99 7.25 -7.43
CA PRO A 365 6.35 6.76 -7.25
C PRO A 365 7.40 7.87 -7.32
N VAL A 366 7.31 8.78 -8.28
CA VAL A 366 8.24 9.90 -8.46
C VAL A 366 8.16 10.88 -7.27
N LEU A 367 6.95 11.25 -6.83
CA LEU A 367 6.76 12.09 -5.64
C LEU A 367 7.42 11.47 -4.40
N VAL A 368 7.11 10.20 -4.13
CA VAL A 368 7.59 9.52 -2.93
C VAL A 368 9.10 9.33 -2.95
N SER A 369 9.69 9.05 -4.13
CA SER A 369 11.15 8.96 -4.27
C SER A 369 11.85 10.30 -4.06
N ALA A 370 11.28 11.40 -4.55
CA ALA A 370 11.82 12.73 -4.28
C ALA A 370 11.77 13.07 -2.78
N LEU A 371 10.64 12.73 -2.11
CA LEU A 371 10.50 12.90 -0.66
C LEU A 371 11.46 12.02 0.13
N GLU A 372 11.68 10.77 -0.30
CA GLU A 372 12.68 9.89 0.31
C GLU A 372 14.06 10.53 0.30
N GLY A 373 14.48 11.07 -0.84
CA GLY A 373 15.76 11.76 -0.96
C GLY A 373 15.85 13.00 -0.07
N LEU A 374 14.83 13.82 -0.05
CA LEU A 374 14.76 15.04 0.75
C LEU A 374 14.77 14.74 2.25
N LEU A 375 13.91 13.84 2.72
CA LEU A 375 13.78 13.51 4.14
C LEU A 375 14.99 12.74 4.67
N SER A 376 15.60 11.86 3.88
CA SER A 376 16.84 11.17 4.26
C SER A 376 17.97 12.15 4.51
N ALA A 377 18.09 13.21 3.70
CA ALA A 377 19.07 14.26 3.90
C ALA A 377 18.77 15.18 5.09
N MET A 378 17.50 15.19 5.56
CA MET A 378 17.09 15.89 6.81
C MET A 378 17.40 15.08 8.08
N ASN A 379 18.01 13.88 7.98
CA ASN A 379 18.18 12.94 9.09
C ASN A 379 16.85 12.60 9.81
N ALA A 380 15.78 12.43 9.06
CA ALA A 380 14.43 12.19 9.58
C ALA A 380 14.23 10.76 10.12
N GLY A 381 15.29 9.99 10.34
CA GLY A 381 15.27 8.57 10.69
C GLY A 381 15.24 7.68 9.44
N PRO A 382 14.91 6.39 9.56
CA PRO A 382 14.81 5.49 8.43
C PRO A 382 13.66 5.93 7.50
N VAL A 383 13.99 6.39 6.31
CA VAL A 383 13.02 6.81 5.28
C VAL A 383 13.02 5.78 4.15
N SER A 384 11.84 5.46 3.64
CA SER A 384 11.65 4.53 2.53
C SER A 384 10.46 4.97 1.68
N LEU A 385 10.24 4.31 0.54
CA LEU A 385 9.05 4.51 -0.29
C LEU A 385 7.73 4.28 0.47
N VAL A 386 7.75 3.56 1.59
CA VAL A 386 6.57 3.27 2.40
C VAL A 386 6.15 4.45 3.27
N ASN A 387 7.11 5.14 3.91
CA ASN A 387 6.82 6.15 4.93
C ASN A 387 7.13 7.59 4.54
N ALA A 388 7.81 7.84 3.43
CA ALA A 388 8.27 9.19 3.07
C ALA A 388 7.13 10.22 3.02
N GLN A 389 5.97 9.85 2.48
CA GLN A 389 4.81 10.76 2.42
C GLN A 389 4.27 11.07 3.82
N VAL A 390 4.05 10.05 4.64
CA VAL A 390 3.52 10.20 6.01
C VAL A 390 4.47 11.03 6.87
N LEU A 391 5.78 10.76 6.79
CA LEU A 391 6.78 11.52 7.53
C LEU A 391 6.85 12.99 7.09
N ALA A 392 6.64 13.30 5.81
CA ALA A 392 6.56 14.67 5.34
C ALA A 392 5.32 15.38 5.90
N GLU A 393 4.16 14.73 5.88
CA GLU A 393 2.91 15.24 6.42
C GLU A 393 2.99 15.46 7.95
N GLU A 394 3.56 14.52 8.70
CA GLU A 394 3.79 14.65 10.15
C GLU A 394 4.75 15.82 10.51
N LYS A 395 5.67 16.16 9.60
CA LYS A 395 6.52 17.37 9.75
C LYS A 395 5.82 18.66 9.31
N GLY A 396 4.56 18.61 8.90
CA GLY A 396 3.79 19.76 8.45
C GLY A 396 4.19 20.26 7.05
N ILE A 397 4.86 19.44 6.25
CA ILE A 397 5.26 19.78 4.88
C ILE A 397 4.05 19.59 3.96
N GLN A 398 3.63 20.66 3.30
CA GLN A 398 2.57 20.59 2.29
C GLN A 398 3.08 19.93 1.02
N LEU A 399 2.34 18.96 0.49
CA LEU A 399 2.72 18.18 -0.68
C LEU A 399 1.84 18.53 -1.87
N ALA A 400 2.46 18.68 -3.04
CA ALA A 400 1.75 18.85 -4.31
C ALA A 400 2.42 18.00 -5.39
N MET A 401 1.59 17.40 -6.26
CA MET A 401 2.04 16.68 -7.45
C MET A 401 1.45 17.33 -8.69
N LYS A 402 2.29 17.62 -9.68
CA LYS A 402 1.89 18.14 -10.98
C LYS A 402 2.25 17.13 -12.08
N THR A 403 1.39 17.05 -13.06
CA THR A 403 1.64 16.32 -14.31
C THR A 403 1.56 17.29 -15.47
N GLY A 404 2.50 17.20 -16.39
CA GLY A 404 2.56 18.09 -17.53
C GLY A 404 3.44 17.56 -18.66
N ALA A 405 3.71 18.41 -19.63
CA ALA A 405 4.70 18.13 -20.65
C ALA A 405 6.10 18.04 -20.00
N PRO A 406 6.98 17.16 -20.49
CA PRO A 406 8.36 17.13 -20.04
C PRO A 406 9.08 18.46 -20.37
N GLU A 407 10.19 18.73 -19.71
CA GLU A 407 11.04 19.88 -20.05
C GLU A 407 11.45 19.82 -21.53
N ALA A 408 11.53 20.98 -22.16
CA ALA A 408 11.75 21.08 -23.60
C ALA A 408 13.04 20.35 -24.03
N GLY A 409 12.92 19.46 -25.01
CA GLY A 409 14.03 18.66 -25.53
C GLY A 409 14.21 17.30 -24.86
N PHE A 410 13.34 16.91 -23.91
CA PHE A 410 13.40 15.62 -23.22
C PHE A 410 12.08 14.85 -23.33
N GLU A 411 12.15 13.52 -23.33
CA GLU A 411 10.96 12.67 -23.35
C GLU A 411 10.38 12.46 -21.94
N THR A 412 11.25 12.48 -20.92
CA THR A 412 10.86 12.30 -19.53
C THR A 412 11.68 13.23 -18.64
N SER A 413 11.00 13.95 -17.75
CA SER A 413 11.63 14.85 -16.79
C SER A 413 10.93 14.84 -15.43
N VAL A 414 11.69 15.19 -14.39
CA VAL A 414 11.22 15.38 -13.02
C VAL A 414 11.64 16.77 -12.55
N GLY A 415 10.69 17.54 -12.03
CA GLY A 415 10.96 18.79 -11.34
C GLY A 415 10.68 18.64 -9.85
N VAL A 416 11.54 19.19 -8.99
CA VAL A 416 11.32 19.28 -7.55
C VAL A 416 11.43 20.75 -7.15
N LYS A 417 10.38 21.26 -6.52
CA LYS A 417 10.33 22.61 -5.97
C LYS A 417 10.14 22.52 -4.46
N VAL A 418 10.97 23.21 -3.74
CA VAL A 418 10.94 23.28 -2.28
C VAL A 418 10.71 24.72 -1.87
N ASP A 419 9.65 24.96 -1.10
CA ASP A 419 9.37 26.24 -0.47
C ASP A 419 9.82 26.20 0.99
N THR A 420 10.47 27.26 1.43
CA THR A 420 10.90 27.49 2.82
C THR A 420 10.42 28.86 3.30
N ALA A 421 10.58 29.13 4.59
CA ALA A 421 10.28 30.45 5.13
C ALA A 421 11.18 31.59 4.57
N ARG A 422 12.35 31.22 4.00
CA ARG A 422 13.36 32.18 3.50
C ARG A 422 13.46 32.27 1.99
N GLY A 423 12.79 31.39 1.25
CA GLY A 423 12.84 31.40 -0.19
C GLY A 423 12.32 30.12 -0.84
N ARG A 424 12.64 30.00 -2.08
CA ARG A 424 12.21 28.90 -2.94
C ARG A 424 13.38 28.38 -3.77
N VAL A 425 13.48 27.06 -3.87
CA VAL A 425 14.43 26.36 -4.74
C VAL A 425 13.67 25.52 -5.76
N ARG A 426 14.17 25.49 -6.98
CA ARG A 426 13.65 24.64 -8.05
C ARG A 426 14.80 23.89 -8.69
N VAL A 427 14.68 22.58 -8.77
CA VAL A 427 15.62 21.73 -9.52
C VAL A 427 14.83 20.87 -10.49
N ALA A 428 15.40 20.63 -11.67
CA ALA A 428 14.82 19.71 -12.62
C ALA A 428 15.88 18.79 -13.20
N GLY A 429 15.48 17.57 -13.48
CA GLY A 429 16.32 16.56 -14.12
C GLY A 429 15.57 15.81 -15.21
N ALA A 430 16.31 15.21 -16.10
CA ALA A 430 15.79 14.38 -17.18
C ALA A 430 16.65 13.12 -17.34
N LEU A 431 16.07 12.09 -17.95
CA LEU A 431 16.82 10.93 -18.40
C LEU A 431 17.37 11.17 -19.80
N ILE A 432 18.65 10.86 -19.99
CA ILE A 432 19.29 10.77 -21.31
C ILE A 432 19.35 9.28 -21.68
N GLY A 433 18.64 8.91 -22.75
CA GLY A 433 18.30 7.51 -22.99
C GLY A 433 17.41 6.97 -21.85
N ASP A 434 17.50 5.68 -21.60
CA ASP A 434 16.60 5.02 -20.63
C ASP A 434 17.16 4.97 -19.19
N SER A 435 18.40 5.42 -18.95
CA SER A 435 19.06 5.12 -17.67
C SER A 435 19.92 6.25 -17.07
N HIS A 436 20.33 7.26 -17.83
CA HIS A 436 21.27 8.26 -17.34
C HIS A 436 20.55 9.51 -16.85
N GLY A 437 20.44 9.66 -15.54
CA GLY A 437 19.87 10.84 -14.91
C GLY A 437 20.80 12.05 -14.99
N ARG A 438 20.27 13.20 -15.42
CA ARG A 438 21.00 14.47 -15.46
C ARG A 438 20.20 15.55 -14.76
N VAL A 439 20.84 16.40 -13.98
CA VAL A 439 20.29 17.68 -13.56
C VAL A 439 20.38 18.63 -14.73
N ILE A 440 19.26 19.14 -15.18
CA ILE A 440 19.15 20.02 -16.36
C ILE A 440 18.79 21.46 -16.01
N ARG A 441 18.32 21.69 -14.79
CA ARG A 441 17.98 23.04 -14.29
C ARG A 441 18.18 23.15 -12.78
N ILE A 442 18.76 24.24 -12.35
CA ILE A 442 18.80 24.72 -10.95
C ILE A 442 18.28 26.16 -10.97
N ASP A 443 17.13 26.42 -10.34
CA ASP A 443 16.40 27.69 -10.42
C ASP A 443 16.20 28.16 -11.88
N ASP A 444 16.76 29.32 -12.24
CA ASP A 444 16.70 29.88 -13.58
C ASP A 444 17.93 29.54 -14.46
N TYR A 445 18.82 28.66 -13.97
CA TYR A 445 20.04 28.27 -14.68
C TYR A 445 19.88 26.90 -15.36
N HIS A 446 20.17 26.85 -16.66
CA HIS A 446 20.25 25.60 -17.40
C HIS A 446 21.64 24.98 -17.20
N VAL A 447 21.66 23.78 -16.68
CA VAL A 447 22.87 23.01 -16.42
C VAL A 447 22.78 21.64 -17.10
N ASP A 448 23.89 20.94 -17.19
CA ASP A 448 23.93 19.54 -17.63
C ASP A 448 24.96 18.78 -16.81
N VAL A 449 24.57 18.24 -15.67
CA VAL A 449 25.48 17.61 -14.73
C VAL A 449 24.91 16.32 -14.15
N ALA A 450 25.75 15.29 -13.98
CA ALA A 450 25.35 14.06 -13.34
C ALA A 450 25.18 14.31 -11.82
N PRO A 451 24.04 13.91 -11.22
CA PRO A 451 23.85 14.04 -9.78
C PRO A 451 24.52 12.87 -9.03
N ASP A 452 25.86 12.78 -9.10
CA ASP A 452 26.64 11.68 -8.53
C ASP A 452 27.64 12.18 -7.48
N GLY A 453 27.93 11.32 -6.48
CA GLY A 453 28.91 11.59 -5.44
C GLY A 453 28.66 12.90 -4.70
N TRP A 454 29.65 13.79 -4.72
CA TRP A 454 29.58 15.11 -4.13
C TRP A 454 29.47 16.19 -5.18
N MET A 455 28.49 17.06 -5.07
CA MET A 455 28.28 18.19 -5.98
C MET A 455 28.34 19.51 -5.20
N LEU A 456 29.28 20.35 -5.58
CA LEU A 456 29.36 21.72 -5.12
C LEU A 456 28.58 22.63 -6.07
N VAL A 457 27.65 23.40 -5.55
CA VAL A 457 26.89 24.41 -6.29
C VAL A 457 27.35 25.78 -5.84
N VAL A 458 27.94 26.55 -6.75
CA VAL A 458 28.51 27.87 -6.48
C VAL A 458 27.75 28.92 -7.28
N ARG A 459 27.12 29.87 -6.60
CA ARG A 459 26.59 31.08 -7.25
C ARG A 459 27.64 32.19 -7.17
N ASN A 460 27.90 32.82 -8.29
CA ASN A 460 28.94 33.84 -8.39
C ASN A 460 28.53 34.97 -9.34
N ARG A 461 29.17 36.11 -9.24
CA ARG A 461 29.12 37.15 -10.30
C ARG A 461 29.79 36.64 -11.56
N ASP A 462 29.19 36.90 -12.71
CA ASP A 462 29.71 36.49 -14.02
C ASP A 462 30.82 37.45 -14.45
N VAL A 463 32.00 37.27 -13.84
CA VAL A 463 33.21 38.09 -14.14
C VAL A 463 34.42 37.19 -14.44
N PRO A 464 35.37 37.67 -15.25
CA PRO A 464 36.58 36.92 -15.56
C PRO A 464 37.37 36.51 -14.29
N GLY A 465 37.93 35.29 -14.32
CA GLY A 465 38.83 34.78 -13.30
C GLY A 465 38.14 34.01 -12.16
N VAL A 466 36.82 34.02 -12.01
CA VAL A 466 36.11 33.31 -10.92
C VAL A 466 36.33 31.80 -11.00
N ILE A 467 36.22 31.19 -12.18
CA ILE A 467 36.50 29.76 -12.41
C ILE A 467 37.89 29.38 -11.90
N GLY A 468 38.91 30.20 -12.24
CA GLY A 468 40.28 29.98 -11.81
C GLY A 468 40.45 30.08 -10.29
N LYS A 469 39.78 31.05 -9.63
CA LYS A 469 39.80 31.19 -8.18
C LYS A 469 39.20 29.97 -7.48
N VAL A 470 38.04 29.51 -7.94
CA VAL A 470 37.37 28.30 -7.41
C VAL A 470 38.20 27.06 -7.61
N GLY A 471 38.71 26.83 -8.83
CA GLY A 471 39.59 25.70 -9.16
C GLY A 471 40.90 25.70 -8.34
N SER A 472 41.54 26.87 -8.18
CA SER A 472 42.74 27.00 -7.36
C SER A 472 42.47 26.74 -5.87
N ALA A 473 41.33 27.18 -5.33
CA ALA A 473 40.96 26.94 -3.96
C ALA A 473 40.72 25.45 -3.69
N LEU A 474 40.01 24.75 -4.59
CA LEU A 474 39.78 23.30 -4.48
C LEU A 474 41.11 22.53 -4.65
N GLY A 475 41.93 22.85 -5.65
CA GLY A 475 43.23 22.20 -5.88
C GLY A 475 44.18 22.39 -4.69
N SER A 476 44.24 23.60 -4.09
CA SER A 476 45.04 23.87 -2.90
C SER A 476 44.56 23.10 -1.66
N ALA A 477 43.29 22.68 -1.63
CA ALA A 477 42.73 21.82 -0.61
C ALA A 477 42.88 20.32 -0.90
N GLY A 478 43.57 19.97 -2.02
CA GLY A 478 43.74 18.58 -2.45
C GLY A 478 42.47 17.93 -3.01
N ILE A 479 41.50 18.73 -3.44
CA ILE A 479 40.21 18.25 -3.97
C ILE A 479 40.26 18.25 -5.49
N ASN A 480 40.05 17.07 -6.07
CA ASN A 480 39.97 16.90 -7.50
C ASN A 480 38.58 17.25 -8.03
N ILE A 481 38.50 17.87 -9.17
CA ILE A 481 37.27 18.24 -9.88
C ILE A 481 37.03 17.19 -10.98
N ALA A 482 35.94 16.42 -10.84
CA ALA A 482 35.53 15.43 -11.83
C ALA A 482 34.79 16.08 -13.01
N SER A 483 33.95 17.07 -12.75
CA SER A 483 33.29 17.86 -13.79
C SER A 483 33.03 19.29 -13.30
N TYR A 484 33.06 20.24 -14.23
CA TYR A 484 32.75 21.65 -13.94
C TYR A 484 31.79 22.16 -15.00
N HIS A 485 30.57 22.49 -14.62
CA HIS A 485 29.57 23.01 -15.52
C HIS A 485 29.10 24.38 -15.04
N GLN A 486 29.32 25.42 -15.87
CA GLN A 486 28.91 26.79 -15.57
C GLN A 486 27.76 27.22 -16.47
N ALA A 487 26.70 27.73 -15.86
CA ALA A 487 25.53 28.29 -16.50
C ALA A 487 25.41 29.79 -16.21
N ARG A 488 24.98 30.53 -17.21
CA ARG A 488 24.61 31.95 -17.08
C ARG A 488 23.11 32.11 -17.05
N ARG A 489 22.63 33.08 -16.30
CA ARG A 489 21.20 33.44 -16.36
C ARG A 489 20.90 33.93 -17.76
N SER A 490 19.82 33.45 -18.39
CA SER A 490 19.36 33.94 -19.70
C SER A 490 18.83 35.36 -19.54
N THR A 491 19.70 36.36 -19.69
CA THR A 491 19.35 37.79 -19.70
C THR A 491 19.79 38.37 -21.05
N GLN A 492 19.09 39.44 -21.50
CA GLN A 492 19.43 40.17 -22.73
C GLN A 492 20.92 40.52 -22.79
N ALA A 493 21.52 40.39 -23.98
CA ALA A 493 22.93 40.63 -24.21
C ALA A 493 23.42 41.95 -23.60
N GLY A 494 24.42 41.88 -22.68
CA GLY A 494 25.14 43.02 -22.13
C GLY A 494 25.00 43.30 -20.64
N ALA A 495 24.16 42.58 -19.88
CA ALA A 495 24.10 42.74 -18.42
C ALA A 495 25.12 41.79 -17.73
N THR A 496 26.01 42.34 -16.90
CA THR A 496 26.80 41.56 -15.94
C THR A 496 25.81 40.93 -14.93
N GLY A 497 25.52 39.64 -15.15
CA GLY A 497 24.59 38.88 -14.34
C GLY A 497 25.30 37.96 -13.37
N ASP A 498 24.52 37.18 -12.65
CA ASP A 498 25.01 36.09 -11.82
C ASP A 498 25.20 34.84 -12.70
N ALA A 499 26.18 34.00 -12.37
CA ALA A 499 26.39 32.69 -12.89
C ALA A 499 26.24 31.62 -11.80
N LEU A 500 25.98 30.38 -12.20
CA LEU A 500 25.96 29.23 -11.33
C LEU A 500 26.91 28.17 -11.88
N ALA A 501 27.79 27.67 -11.01
CA ALA A 501 28.64 26.52 -11.33
C ALA A 501 28.17 25.30 -10.56
N ALA A 502 27.90 24.19 -11.25
CA ALA A 502 27.70 22.87 -10.67
C ALA A 502 28.96 22.03 -10.90
N ILE A 503 29.59 21.61 -9.81
CA ILE A 503 30.92 21.03 -9.83
C ILE A 503 30.90 19.69 -9.10
N ASN A 504 31.14 18.58 -9.82
CA ASN A 504 31.34 17.29 -9.17
C ASN A 504 32.77 17.17 -8.64
N VAL A 505 32.92 16.69 -7.41
CA VAL A 505 34.21 16.49 -6.77
C VAL A 505 34.32 15.06 -6.21
N ASP A 506 35.56 14.54 -6.17
CA ASP A 506 35.81 13.13 -5.83
C ASP A 506 35.64 12.81 -4.33
N GLN A 507 35.55 13.83 -3.48
CA GLN A 507 35.46 13.63 -2.03
C GLN A 507 34.69 14.75 -1.32
N ALA A 508 34.26 14.48 -0.08
CA ALA A 508 33.57 15.44 0.76
C ALA A 508 34.45 16.68 1.04
N LEU A 509 33.85 17.86 0.99
CA LEU A 509 34.51 19.08 1.42
C LEU A 509 34.34 19.28 2.94
N THR A 510 35.42 19.68 3.62
CA THR A 510 35.32 20.12 5.01
C THR A 510 34.72 21.53 5.10
N ASN A 511 34.13 21.86 6.25
CA ASN A 511 33.57 23.20 6.49
C ASN A 511 34.60 24.31 6.24
N GLY A 512 35.87 24.10 6.62
CA GLY A 512 36.94 25.08 6.37
C GLY A 512 37.24 25.32 4.87
N VAL A 513 36.98 24.35 3.99
CA VAL A 513 37.10 24.56 2.54
C VAL A 513 35.89 25.31 2.01
N LEU A 514 34.68 24.97 2.49
CA LEU A 514 33.45 25.70 2.13
C LEU A 514 33.53 27.16 2.54
N ASP A 515 33.99 27.45 3.76
CA ASP A 515 34.18 28.83 4.29
C ASP A 515 35.18 29.61 3.43
N LYS A 516 36.31 28.99 3.03
CA LYS A 516 37.26 29.59 2.12
C LYS A 516 36.69 29.92 0.75
N LEU A 517 35.87 29.01 0.21
CA LEU A 517 35.20 29.25 -1.08
C LEU A 517 34.19 30.39 -0.96
N GLN A 518 33.39 30.39 0.12
CA GLN A 518 32.41 31.46 0.39
C GLN A 518 33.07 32.83 0.57
N ALA A 519 34.29 32.89 1.11
CA ALA A 519 35.03 34.13 1.33
C ALA A 519 35.73 34.66 0.06
N LEU A 520 35.75 33.92 -1.06
CA LEU A 520 36.35 34.38 -2.29
C LEU A 520 35.60 35.58 -2.88
N PRO A 521 36.30 36.57 -3.44
CA PRO A 521 35.66 37.66 -4.15
C PRO A 521 34.75 37.16 -5.28
N ASP A 522 33.61 37.80 -5.41
CA ASP A 522 32.58 37.49 -6.43
C ASP A 522 31.81 36.19 -6.23
N ILE A 523 32.03 35.44 -5.15
CA ILE A 523 31.18 34.32 -4.75
C ILE A 523 30.01 34.86 -3.95
N LEU A 524 28.79 34.44 -4.33
CA LEU A 524 27.53 34.85 -3.70
C LEU A 524 27.01 33.81 -2.72
N ASP A 525 27.09 32.53 -3.09
CA ASP A 525 26.64 31.40 -2.26
C ASP A 525 27.37 30.11 -2.65
N VAL A 526 27.60 29.25 -1.66
CA VAL A 526 28.26 27.95 -1.85
C VAL A 526 27.45 26.89 -1.10
N ARG A 527 27.01 25.87 -1.81
CA ARG A 527 26.25 24.74 -1.26
C ARG A 527 26.87 23.42 -1.68
N LEU A 528 26.82 22.44 -0.80
CA LEU A 528 27.32 21.09 -1.06
C LEU A 528 26.17 20.09 -0.96
N ALA A 529 25.96 19.34 -2.03
CA ALA A 529 25.03 18.23 -2.06
C ALA A 529 25.77 16.89 -2.05
N ASN A 530 25.23 15.91 -1.33
CA ASN A 530 25.71 14.53 -1.33
C ASN A 530 24.62 13.60 -1.84
N PHE A 531 24.91 12.88 -2.92
CA PHE A 531 23.97 11.94 -3.52
C PHE A 531 24.09 10.51 -2.99
N GLY A 532 25.10 10.25 -2.15
CA GLY A 532 25.46 8.89 -1.70
C GLY A 532 26.23 8.11 -2.77
N GLU A 533 26.75 6.97 -2.39
CA GLU A 533 27.34 6.01 -3.35
C GLU A 533 26.25 5.33 -4.19
#